data_45199b3e8d45c078847b6e13ac7a0a08
#
_entry.id   45199b3e8d45c078847b6e13ac7a0a08
#
_cell.length_a   1.000
_cell.length_b   1.000
_cell.length_c   1.000
_cell.angle_alpha   90.00
_cell.angle_beta   90.00
_cell.angle_gamma   90.00
#
_symmetry.space_group_name_H-M   'P 1'
#
loop_
_entity.id
_entity.type
_entity.pdbx_description
1 polymer ?
#
loop_
_entity_poly.entity_id
_entity_poly.type
_entity_poly.pdbx_seq_one_letter_code
_entity_poly.pdbx_strand_id
1 'polypeptide(L)'
;GVRRCVVLASRLGHYSLRKAAGLLGIGNEHLVAVEMDGGWRVDLAKLAETVRHLTRPGSETAVLAIVGIAGTTETGTVDPLEPMAEICAEHGIHFHVDAAWGGPTLLSSAYRDLLSGIEKADSVAIDGHKQFYMPMTSGMVFFRDPTALDAVAYHAGYLNPAVAAALGIRSISGSREATSLMLDCALRIMGAEGYALLIDHGIETARAF
;
A
#
# COMPACT_ATOMS: atom_id res chain seq x y z
N GLY A 1 5.46 -8.58 28.05
CA GLY A 1 5.14 -9.04 26.68
C GLY A 1 4.18 -8.11 25.97
N VAL A 2 4.04 -8.24 24.65
CA VAL A 2 3.11 -7.45 23.85
C VAL A 2 1.67 -7.83 24.19
N ARG A 3 0.84 -6.83 24.50
CA ARG A 3 -0.60 -7.00 24.79
C ARG A 3 -1.48 -6.33 23.75
N ARG A 4 -0.90 -5.42 22.95
CA ARG A 4 -1.62 -4.62 21.98
C ARG A 4 -0.80 -4.48 20.70
N CYS A 5 -1.43 -4.73 19.55
CA CYS A 5 -0.86 -4.48 18.24
C CYS A 5 -1.61 -3.32 17.57
N VAL A 6 -0.89 -2.39 16.97
CA VAL A 6 -1.50 -1.23 16.30
C VAL A 6 -0.93 -1.05 14.89
N VAL A 7 -1.75 -0.43 14.03
CA VAL A 7 -1.35 0.06 12.71
C VAL A 7 -1.56 1.57 12.69
N LEU A 8 -0.60 2.34 12.19
CA LEU A 8 -0.71 3.78 12.06
C LEU A 8 -1.00 4.15 10.61
N ALA A 9 -1.93 5.06 10.39
CA ALA A 9 -2.25 5.59 9.08
C ALA A 9 -2.77 7.03 9.18
N SER A 10 -2.71 7.78 8.08
CA SER A 10 -3.38 9.08 7.95
C SER A 10 -4.89 8.96 8.23
N ARG A 11 -5.50 10.04 8.70
CA ARG A 11 -6.97 10.15 8.79
C ARG A 11 -7.66 10.01 7.45
N LEU A 12 -6.99 10.33 6.35
CA LEU A 12 -7.46 10.13 4.99
C LEU A 12 -7.17 8.72 4.45
N GLY A 13 -6.72 7.81 5.31
CA GLY A 13 -6.58 6.39 4.95
C GLY A 13 -7.92 5.80 4.53
N HIS A 14 -7.90 5.10 3.40
CA HIS A 14 -9.12 4.49 2.85
C HIS A 14 -9.77 3.55 3.86
N TYR A 15 -11.11 3.47 3.86
CA TYR A 15 -11.87 2.64 4.82
C TYR A 15 -11.53 1.13 4.75
N SER A 16 -10.87 0.67 3.67
CA SER A 16 -10.36 -0.71 3.56
C SER A 16 -9.39 -1.06 4.68
N LEU A 17 -8.62 -0.11 5.20
CA LEU A 17 -7.73 -0.32 6.35
C LEU A 17 -8.51 -0.71 7.60
N ARG A 18 -9.65 -0.06 7.85
CA ARG A 18 -10.55 -0.42 8.96
C ARG A 18 -11.17 -1.80 8.78
N LYS A 19 -11.62 -2.10 7.55
CA LYS A 19 -12.14 -3.45 7.23
C LYS A 19 -11.07 -4.51 7.42
N ALA A 20 -9.84 -4.26 6.96
CA ALA A 20 -8.72 -5.18 7.13
C ALA A 20 -8.39 -5.41 8.61
N ALA A 21 -8.31 -4.33 9.42
CA ALA A 21 -8.08 -4.44 10.85
C ALA A 21 -9.15 -5.29 11.56
N GLY A 22 -10.42 -5.10 11.17
CA GLY A 22 -11.52 -5.90 11.69
C GLY A 22 -11.44 -7.38 11.29
N LEU A 23 -11.19 -7.65 10.00
CA LEU A 23 -11.09 -9.02 9.47
C LEU A 23 -9.90 -9.79 10.05
N LEU A 24 -8.78 -9.11 10.28
CA LEU A 24 -7.56 -9.71 10.85
C LEU A 24 -7.62 -9.87 12.38
N GLY A 25 -8.71 -9.42 13.03
CA GLY A 25 -8.84 -9.50 14.48
C GLY A 25 -7.97 -8.49 15.24
N ILE A 26 -7.37 -7.52 14.54
CA ILE A 26 -6.61 -6.42 15.18
C ILE A 26 -7.57 -5.51 15.94
N GLY A 27 -8.74 -5.24 15.37
CA GLY A 27 -9.75 -4.32 15.88
C GLY A 27 -9.58 -2.89 15.36
N ASN A 28 -10.72 -2.23 15.08
CA ASN A 28 -10.72 -0.87 14.52
C ASN A 28 -10.13 0.18 15.47
N GLU A 29 -10.22 -0.05 16.78
CA GLU A 29 -9.65 0.78 17.84
C GLU A 29 -8.13 0.75 17.86
N HIS A 30 -7.51 -0.19 17.18
CA HIS A 30 -6.08 -0.35 17.03
C HIS A 30 -5.53 0.22 15.71
N LEU A 31 -6.41 0.75 14.85
CA LEU A 31 -6.00 1.60 13.72
C LEU A 31 -5.85 3.03 14.24
N VAL A 32 -4.62 3.43 14.53
CA VAL A 32 -4.29 4.74 15.10
C VAL A 32 -4.17 5.78 13.99
N ALA A 33 -5.03 6.78 14.03
CA ALA A 33 -4.98 7.88 13.07
C ALA A 33 -3.86 8.85 13.44
N VAL A 34 -2.99 9.14 12.47
CA VAL A 34 -1.95 10.16 12.58
C VAL A 34 -2.52 11.50 12.13
N GLU A 35 -2.16 12.57 12.83
CA GLU A 35 -2.54 13.95 12.47
C GLU A 35 -1.92 14.34 11.12
N MET A 36 -2.58 15.29 10.45
CA MET A 36 -2.18 15.80 9.15
C MET A 36 -1.62 17.21 9.26
N ASP A 37 -0.74 17.56 8.33
CA ASP A 37 -0.27 18.92 8.11
C ASP A 37 -1.33 19.78 7.39
N GLY A 38 -1.02 21.07 7.17
CA GLY A 38 -1.90 21.98 6.45
C GLY A 38 -2.07 21.66 4.95
N GLY A 39 -1.29 20.72 4.42
CA GLY A 39 -1.35 20.22 3.03
C GLY A 39 -2.07 18.88 2.89
N TRP A 40 -2.80 18.44 3.89
CA TRP A 40 -3.53 17.17 3.91
C TRP A 40 -2.65 15.92 3.79
N ARG A 41 -1.41 15.99 4.30
CA ARG A 41 -0.44 14.90 4.35
C ARG A 41 -0.14 14.55 5.80
N VAL A 42 0.36 13.37 6.05
CA VAL A 42 0.82 12.98 7.40
C VAL A 42 1.79 14.02 7.95
N ASP A 43 1.50 14.55 9.15
CA ASP A 43 2.42 15.39 9.91
C ASP A 43 3.55 14.50 10.47
N LEU A 44 4.76 14.67 9.92
CA LEU A 44 5.92 13.87 10.28
C LEU A 44 6.34 14.03 11.74
N ALA A 45 6.19 15.24 12.29
CA ALA A 45 6.53 15.48 13.70
C ALA A 45 5.57 14.71 14.61
N LYS A 46 4.27 14.71 14.30
CA LYS A 46 3.24 13.96 15.00
C LYS A 46 3.39 12.45 14.83
N LEU A 47 3.76 12.01 13.63
CA LEU A 47 4.08 10.59 13.38
C LEU A 47 5.25 10.15 14.26
N ALA A 48 6.37 10.86 14.23
CA ALA A 48 7.56 10.54 15.03
C ALA A 48 7.27 10.57 16.53
N GLU A 49 6.48 11.54 17.01
CA GLU A 49 6.03 11.62 18.41
C GLU A 49 5.22 10.39 18.79
N THR A 50 4.25 10.01 17.95
CA THR A 50 3.37 8.85 18.16
C THR A 50 4.17 7.56 18.19
N VAL A 51 5.08 7.35 17.25
CA VAL A 51 5.94 6.16 17.18
C VAL A 51 6.80 6.07 18.46
N ARG A 52 7.52 7.14 18.85
CA ARG A 52 8.32 7.15 20.06
C ARG A 52 7.51 6.84 21.31
N HIS A 53 6.29 7.39 21.39
CA HIS A 53 5.40 7.12 22.52
C HIS A 53 5.00 5.63 22.60
N LEU A 54 4.67 5.02 21.47
CA LEU A 54 4.20 3.64 21.40
C LEU A 54 5.34 2.62 21.54
N THR A 55 6.55 2.96 21.10
CA THR A 55 7.72 2.05 21.11
C THR A 55 8.66 2.28 22.31
N ARG A 56 8.31 3.18 23.25
CA ARG A 56 9.15 3.48 24.41
C ARG A 56 9.46 2.23 25.24
N PRO A 57 10.60 2.19 25.94
CA PRO A 57 10.92 1.10 26.86
C PRO A 57 9.79 0.83 27.86
N GLY A 58 9.42 -0.42 28.02
CA GLY A 58 8.31 -0.85 28.89
C GLY A 58 6.92 -0.75 28.25
N SER A 59 6.81 -0.29 26.99
CA SER A 59 5.54 -0.34 26.27
C SER A 59 5.10 -1.80 26.05
N GLU A 60 3.81 -2.04 26.21
CA GLU A 60 3.17 -3.32 25.87
C GLU A 60 2.54 -3.30 24.47
N THR A 61 2.82 -2.24 23.67
CA THR A 61 2.29 -2.04 22.34
C THR A 61 3.34 -2.39 21.29
N ALA A 62 2.96 -3.18 20.29
CA ALA A 62 3.73 -3.38 19.06
C ALA A 62 3.08 -2.57 17.93
N VAL A 63 3.86 -1.71 17.29
CA VAL A 63 3.47 -1.06 16.05
C VAL A 63 3.77 -2.04 14.91
N LEU A 64 2.72 -2.61 14.31
CA LEU A 64 2.88 -3.61 13.25
C LEU A 64 3.30 -2.98 11.93
N ALA A 65 2.65 -1.87 11.58
CA ALA A 65 2.92 -1.17 10.33
C ALA A 65 2.58 0.31 10.44
N ILE A 66 3.24 1.10 9.60
CA ILE A 66 2.85 2.46 9.25
C ILE A 66 2.43 2.46 7.79
N VAL A 67 1.28 3.06 7.49
CA VAL A 67 0.72 3.13 6.15
C VAL A 67 0.86 4.56 5.62
N GLY A 68 1.68 4.73 4.58
CA GLY A 68 1.72 5.95 3.77
C GLY A 68 0.73 5.84 2.62
N ILE A 69 0.08 6.95 2.27
CA ILE A 69 -0.91 6.99 1.20
C ILE A 69 -0.31 7.71 -0.02
N ALA A 70 -0.31 7.04 -1.15
CA ALA A 70 0.09 7.62 -2.43
C ALA A 70 -1.14 7.91 -3.29
N GLY A 71 -1.77 9.05 -3.04
CA GLY A 71 -3.00 9.49 -3.69
C GLY A 71 -4.25 9.17 -2.86
N THR A 72 -4.58 10.06 -1.91
CA THR A 72 -5.78 9.94 -1.08
C THR A 72 -7.05 10.07 -1.92
N THR A 73 -8.12 9.40 -1.49
CA THR A 73 -9.41 9.42 -2.22
C THR A 73 -10.00 10.82 -2.29
N GLU A 74 -9.88 11.60 -1.22
CA GLU A 74 -10.55 12.89 -1.08
C GLU A 74 -9.78 14.04 -1.76
N THR A 75 -8.45 14.01 -1.71
CA THR A 75 -7.64 15.16 -2.12
C THR A 75 -6.59 14.83 -3.18
N GLY A 76 -6.34 13.54 -3.45
CA GLY A 76 -5.27 13.09 -4.35
C GLY A 76 -3.86 13.34 -3.80
N THR A 77 -3.72 13.81 -2.56
CA THR A 77 -2.41 14.09 -1.95
C THR A 77 -1.60 12.82 -1.74
N VAL A 78 -0.29 12.98 -1.80
CA VAL A 78 0.69 11.92 -1.50
C VAL A 78 1.37 12.27 -0.19
N ASP A 79 1.41 11.32 0.73
CA ASP A 79 2.14 11.46 1.99
C ASP A 79 3.66 11.58 1.74
N PRO A 80 4.42 12.15 2.67
CA PRO A 80 5.87 12.27 2.55
C PRO A 80 6.55 10.91 2.77
N LEU A 81 6.50 10.04 1.73
CA LEU A 81 6.84 8.62 1.82
C LEU A 81 8.29 8.38 2.26
N GLU A 82 9.25 9.17 1.73
CA GLU A 82 10.66 8.98 2.03
C GLU A 82 10.98 9.17 3.52
N PRO A 83 10.64 10.29 4.18
CA PRO A 83 10.87 10.43 5.62
C PRO A 83 9.99 9.49 6.47
N MET A 84 8.83 9.07 5.98
CA MET A 84 8.05 8.02 6.67
C MET A 84 8.78 6.69 6.65
N ALA A 85 9.40 6.31 5.54
CA ALA A 85 10.24 5.11 5.44
C ALA A 85 11.44 5.15 6.40
N GLU A 86 12.06 6.33 6.57
CA GLU A 86 13.16 6.54 7.51
C GLU A 86 12.72 6.29 8.95
N ILE A 87 11.57 6.84 9.36
CA ILE A 87 10.99 6.59 10.67
C ILE A 87 10.71 5.09 10.87
N CYS A 88 10.16 4.42 9.86
CA CYS A 88 9.91 2.98 9.92
C CYS A 88 11.20 2.18 10.10
N ALA A 89 12.23 2.50 9.34
CA ALA A 89 13.53 1.82 9.40
C ALA A 89 14.21 2.01 10.75
N GLU A 90 14.19 3.23 11.32
CA GLU A 90 14.75 3.53 12.62
C GLU A 90 14.14 2.67 13.75
N HIS A 91 12.84 2.39 13.64
CA HIS A 91 12.10 1.67 14.67
C HIS A 91 11.82 0.20 14.34
N GLY A 92 12.30 -0.32 13.20
CA GLY A 92 12.05 -1.68 12.75
C GLY A 92 10.56 -1.98 12.50
N ILE A 93 9.81 -1.00 11.99
CA ILE A 93 8.37 -1.07 11.73
C ILE A 93 8.15 -1.31 10.24
N HIS A 94 7.21 -2.19 9.89
CA HIS A 94 6.84 -2.44 8.49
C HIS A 94 6.26 -1.19 7.84
N PHE A 95 6.83 -0.76 6.73
CA PHE A 95 6.32 0.36 5.94
C PHE A 95 5.48 -0.15 4.77
N HIS A 96 4.19 0.12 4.83
CA HIS A 96 3.26 -0.16 3.73
C HIS A 96 2.89 1.12 3.00
N VAL A 97 2.85 1.09 1.67
CA VAL A 97 2.32 2.19 0.87
C VAL A 97 1.04 1.75 0.19
N ASP A 98 -0.07 2.40 0.57
CA ASP A 98 -1.32 2.32 -0.17
C ASP A 98 -1.23 3.25 -1.38
N ALA A 99 -0.82 2.69 -2.50
CA ALA A 99 -0.72 3.33 -3.80
C ALA A 99 -1.84 2.87 -4.74
N ALA A 100 -2.97 2.45 -4.17
CA ALA A 100 -4.10 1.91 -4.92
C ALA A 100 -4.54 2.85 -6.06
N TRP A 101 -4.51 4.16 -5.81
CA TRP A 101 -4.75 5.17 -6.83
C TRP A 101 -3.47 5.61 -7.52
N GLY A 102 -2.49 6.12 -6.78
CA GLY A 102 -1.34 6.84 -7.32
C GLY A 102 -0.21 5.96 -7.87
N GLY A 103 -0.22 4.63 -7.63
CA GLY A 103 0.87 3.75 -8.05
C GLY A 103 1.26 3.87 -9.53
N PRO A 104 0.31 3.92 -10.48
CA PRO A 104 0.62 4.10 -11.89
C PRO A 104 1.34 5.41 -12.24
N THR A 105 1.32 6.42 -11.38
CA THR A 105 2.08 7.68 -11.54
C THR A 105 3.59 7.43 -11.69
N LEU A 106 4.10 6.29 -11.23
CA LEU A 106 5.48 5.86 -11.45
C LEU A 106 5.85 5.74 -12.94
N LEU A 107 4.86 5.55 -13.83
CA LEU A 107 5.08 5.50 -15.29
C LEU A 107 5.25 6.89 -15.90
N SER A 108 4.81 7.95 -15.23
CA SER A 108 4.97 9.33 -15.69
C SER A 108 6.38 9.84 -15.40
N SER A 109 7.07 10.33 -16.43
CA SER A 109 8.35 11.01 -16.24
C SER A 109 8.19 12.40 -15.61
N ALA A 110 7.02 13.02 -15.74
CA ALA A 110 6.72 14.34 -15.21
C ALA A 110 6.32 14.31 -13.73
N TYR A 111 5.71 13.20 -13.27
CA TYR A 111 5.07 13.15 -11.96
C TYR A 111 5.54 12.02 -11.04
N ARG A 112 6.41 11.09 -11.52
CA ARG A 112 6.90 9.97 -10.70
C ARG A 112 7.56 10.40 -9.39
N ASP A 113 8.20 11.55 -9.39
CA ASP A 113 8.91 12.06 -8.22
C ASP A 113 7.98 12.44 -7.06
N LEU A 114 6.66 12.56 -7.32
CA LEU A 114 5.66 12.69 -6.25
C LEU A 114 5.62 11.45 -5.33
N LEU A 115 6.09 10.31 -5.84
CA LEU A 115 6.11 9.03 -5.12
C LEU A 115 7.52 8.68 -4.59
N SER A 116 8.45 9.64 -4.52
CA SER A 116 9.80 9.43 -3.98
C SER A 116 9.72 8.81 -2.59
N GLY A 117 10.48 7.73 -2.37
CA GLY A 117 10.44 6.93 -1.14
C GLY A 117 9.57 5.69 -1.22
N ILE A 118 8.73 5.52 -2.26
CA ILE A 118 7.91 4.31 -2.43
C ILE A 118 8.79 3.06 -2.59
N GLU A 119 9.96 3.21 -3.18
CA GLU A 119 10.94 2.13 -3.35
C GLU A 119 11.52 1.63 -2.02
N LYS A 120 11.35 2.41 -0.94
CA LYS A 120 11.76 2.04 0.42
C LYS A 120 10.66 1.27 1.18
N ALA A 121 9.45 1.17 0.63
CA ALA A 121 8.35 0.45 1.27
C ALA A 121 8.61 -1.07 1.33
N ASP A 122 8.21 -1.73 2.40
CA ASP A 122 8.27 -3.19 2.53
C ASP A 122 7.16 -3.86 1.74
N SER A 123 6.03 -3.16 1.58
CA SER A 123 4.94 -3.59 0.70
C SER A 123 4.21 -2.39 0.08
N VAL A 124 3.68 -2.60 -1.13
CA VAL A 124 2.92 -1.59 -1.89
C VAL A 124 1.66 -2.23 -2.45
N ALA A 125 0.51 -1.60 -2.25
CA ALA A 125 -0.75 -1.98 -2.90
C ALA A 125 -1.04 -1.06 -4.08
N ILE A 126 -1.44 -1.62 -5.22
CA ILE A 126 -1.84 -0.88 -6.43
C ILE A 126 -3.10 -1.51 -7.01
N ASP A 127 -4.07 -0.69 -7.42
CA ASP A 127 -5.28 -1.18 -8.06
C ASP A 127 -5.23 -1.04 -9.59
N GLY A 128 -5.38 -2.18 -10.28
CA GLY A 128 -5.46 -2.20 -11.73
C GLY A 128 -6.75 -1.56 -12.25
N HIS A 129 -7.84 -1.66 -11.50
CA HIS A 129 -9.14 -1.10 -11.87
C HIS A 129 -9.30 0.41 -11.58
N LYS A 130 -8.21 1.09 -11.21
CA LYS A 130 -8.15 2.56 -11.06
C LYS A 130 -7.38 3.17 -12.23
N GLN A 131 -6.21 3.73 -12.02
CA GLN A 131 -5.46 4.43 -13.08
C GLN A 131 -4.85 3.53 -14.17
N PHE A 132 -4.91 2.20 -14.02
CA PHE A 132 -4.63 1.28 -15.14
C PHE A 132 -5.87 1.00 -16.01
N TYR A 133 -7.05 1.55 -15.64
CA TYR A 133 -8.29 1.44 -16.42
C TYR A 133 -8.75 0.00 -16.69
N MET A 134 -8.40 -0.92 -15.77
CA MET A 134 -8.85 -2.32 -15.88
C MET A 134 -10.26 -2.49 -15.35
N PRO A 135 -10.99 -3.52 -15.80
CA PRO A 135 -12.25 -3.91 -15.18
C PRO A 135 -12.08 -4.24 -13.69
N MET A 136 -13.12 -4.01 -12.90
CA MET A 136 -13.19 -4.51 -11.52
C MET A 136 -13.30 -6.05 -11.57
N THR A 137 -12.69 -6.77 -10.67
CA THR A 137 -11.81 -6.38 -9.58
C THR A 137 -10.37 -6.70 -9.94
N SER A 138 -9.49 -5.73 -9.93
CA SER A 138 -8.07 -5.94 -10.21
C SER A 138 -7.25 -5.17 -9.18
N GLY A 139 -6.55 -5.89 -8.32
CA GLY A 139 -5.65 -5.33 -7.32
C GLY A 139 -4.37 -6.14 -7.25
N MET A 140 -3.28 -5.48 -6.91
CA MET A 140 -1.93 -6.05 -6.82
C MET A 140 -1.33 -5.66 -5.47
N VAL A 141 -0.49 -6.53 -4.93
CA VAL A 141 0.38 -6.22 -3.81
C VAL A 141 1.81 -6.65 -4.16
N PHE A 142 2.74 -5.77 -3.91
CA PHE A 142 4.17 -6.00 -4.12
C PHE A 142 4.85 -6.05 -2.76
N PHE A 143 5.82 -6.93 -2.60
CA PHE A 143 6.63 -7.05 -1.40
C PHE A 143 8.10 -6.89 -1.77
N ARG A 144 8.84 -6.16 -0.92
CA ARG A 144 10.30 -6.06 -1.04
C ARG A 144 10.96 -7.41 -0.82
N ASP A 145 10.55 -8.12 0.23
CA ASP A 145 10.99 -9.47 0.51
C ASP A 145 10.17 -10.47 -0.31
N PRO A 146 10.77 -11.19 -1.27
CA PRO A 146 10.07 -12.16 -2.10
C PRO A 146 9.52 -13.34 -1.28
N THR A 147 10.00 -13.57 -0.07
CA THR A 147 9.56 -14.66 0.82
C THR A 147 8.41 -14.26 1.73
N ALA A 148 8.01 -12.98 1.76
CA ALA A 148 6.97 -12.47 2.66
C ALA A 148 5.65 -13.27 2.56
N LEU A 149 5.28 -13.70 1.34
CA LEU A 149 4.07 -14.48 1.11
C LEU A 149 4.17 -15.93 1.59
N ASP A 150 5.36 -16.42 1.93
CA ASP A 150 5.53 -17.78 2.45
C ASP A 150 4.93 -17.90 3.86
N ALA A 151 4.83 -16.80 4.60
CA ALA A 151 4.19 -16.74 5.90
C ALA A 151 2.67 -17.08 5.86
N VAL A 152 2.03 -16.88 4.70
CA VAL A 152 0.59 -17.17 4.48
C VAL A 152 0.38 -18.31 3.51
N ALA A 153 1.47 -18.97 3.05
CA ALA A 153 1.39 -20.06 2.10
C ALA A 153 0.76 -21.31 2.73
N TYR A 154 -0.20 -21.89 2.03
CA TYR A 154 -0.80 -23.16 2.42
C TYR A 154 -0.79 -24.15 1.27
N HIS A 155 -0.19 -25.30 1.51
CA HIS A 155 -0.08 -26.39 0.55
C HIS A 155 -1.10 -27.49 0.88
N ALA A 156 -2.13 -27.62 0.03
CA ALA A 156 -3.05 -28.73 0.16
C ALA A 156 -2.43 -30.03 -0.42
N GLY A 157 -2.56 -31.15 0.29
CA GLY A 157 -1.96 -32.41 -0.11
C GLY A 157 -2.43 -32.98 -1.46
N TYR A 158 -3.56 -32.49 -1.97
CA TYR A 158 -4.09 -32.88 -3.29
C TYR A 158 -3.63 -31.94 -4.44
N LEU A 159 -2.97 -30.82 -4.12
CA LEU A 159 -2.40 -29.90 -5.11
C LEU A 159 -0.94 -30.26 -5.34
N ASN A 160 -0.53 -30.31 -6.61
CA ASN A 160 0.87 -30.61 -6.96
C ASN A 160 1.79 -29.48 -6.46
N PRO A 161 2.67 -29.73 -5.47
CA PRO A 161 3.55 -28.72 -4.91
C PRO A 161 4.64 -28.23 -5.88
N ALA A 162 4.87 -28.97 -6.98
CA ALA A 162 5.90 -28.62 -7.96
C ALA A 162 5.54 -27.44 -8.87
N VAL A 163 4.28 -26.98 -8.87
CA VAL A 163 3.86 -25.79 -9.62
C VAL A 163 4.04 -24.55 -8.75
N ALA A 164 5.27 -24.10 -8.61
CA ALA A 164 5.66 -22.98 -7.75
C ALA A 164 5.00 -21.61 -8.13
N ALA A 165 4.35 -21.52 -9.30
CA ALA A 165 3.72 -20.31 -9.80
C ALA A 165 2.22 -20.15 -9.38
N ALA A 166 1.66 -21.08 -8.60
CA ALA A 166 0.25 -21.01 -8.21
C ALA A 166 0.04 -19.97 -7.11
N LEU A 167 -0.35 -18.76 -7.47
CA LEU A 167 -0.67 -17.68 -6.53
C LEU A 167 -1.78 -18.05 -5.53
N GLY A 168 -2.66 -19.01 -5.86
CA GLY A 168 -3.67 -19.54 -4.95
C GLY A 168 -3.12 -20.12 -3.65
N ILE A 169 -1.86 -20.58 -3.65
CA ILE A 169 -1.17 -21.08 -2.46
C ILE A 169 -0.88 -19.94 -1.46
N ARG A 170 -0.62 -18.73 -1.96
CA ARG A 170 -0.16 -17.57 -1.20
C ARG A 170 -1.25 -16.49 -1.03
N SER A 171 -2.50 -16.85 -1.18
CA SER A 171 -3.62 -15.92 -1.03
C SER A 171 -4.87 -16.60 -0.47
N ILE A 172 -5.81 -15.81 0.05
CA ILE A 172 -7.06 -16.31 0.64
C ILE A 172 -7.92 -17.06 -0.40
N SER A 173 -7.95 -16.56 -1.65
CA SER A 173 -8.76 -17.16 -2.72
C SER A 173 -7.95 -18.18 -3.51
N GLY A 174 -8.44 -19.40 -3.65
CA GLY A 174 -7.88 -20.42 -4.53
C GLY A 174 -8.15 -20.09 -5.99
N SER A 175 -9.35 -20.48 -6.48
CA SER A 175 -9.79 -20.15 -7.86
C SER A 175 -10.24 -18.70 -7.94
N ARG A 176 -9.80 -17.99 -9.00
CA ARG A 176 -10.15 -16.59 -9.26
C ARG A 176 -10.12 -16.30 -10.76
N GLU A 177 -10.70 -15.18 -11.14
CA GLU A 177 -10.62 -14.67 -12.50
C GLU A 177 -9.17 -14.33 -12.89
N ALA A 178 -8.83 -14.51 -14.17
CA ALA A 178 -7.50 -14.22 -14.72
C ALA A 178 -7.34 -12.72 -15.05
N THR A 179 -7.65 -11.83 -14.09
CA THR A 179 -7.55 -10.37 -14.29
C THR A 179 -6.13 -9.92 -14.57
N SER A 180 -5.12 -10.67 -14.11
CA SER A 180 -3.72 -10.42 -14.43
C SER A 180 -3.41 -10.52 -15.93
N LEU A 181 -4.11 -11.39 -16.66
CA LEU A 181 -3.96 -11.51 -18.11
C LEU A 181 -4.46 -10.24 -18.82
N MET A 182 -5.58 -9.68 -18.37
CA MET A 182 -6.10 -8.42 -18.92
C MET A 182 -5.12 -7.27 -18.69
N LEU A 183 -4.53 -7.19 -17.50
CA LEU A 183 -3.52 -6.19 -17.20
C LEU A 183 -2.25 -6.38 -18.04
N ASP A 184 -1.76 -7.62 -18.22
CA ASP A 184 -0.60 -7.91 -19.07
C ASP A 184 -0.86 -7.50 -20.51
N CYS A 185 -2.04 -7.83 -21.07
CA CYS A 185 -2.44 -7.40 -22.42
C CYS A 185 -2.47 -5.87 -22.54
N ALA A 186 -3.06 -5.19 -21.57
CA ALA A 186 -3.16 -3.74 -21.58
C ALA A 186 -1.78 -3.07 -21.49
N LEU A 187 -0.91 -3.56 -20.62
CA LEU A 187 0.48 -3.08 -20.49
C LEU A 187 1.27 -3.29 -21.80
N ARG A 188 1.06 -4.41 -22.51
CA ARG A 188 1.71 -4.68 -23.80
C ARG A 188 1.18 -3.78 -24.92
N ILE A 189 -0.13 -3.47 -24.92
CA ILE A 189 -0.77 -2.64 -25.96
C ILE A 189 -0.45 -1.16 -25.74
N MET A 190 -0.66 -0.68 -24.53
CA MET A 190 -0.49 0.74 -24.18
C MET A 190 0.98 1.11 -23.97
N GLY A 191 1.76 0.20 -23.41
CA GLY A 191 3.12 0.46 -22.96
C GLY A 191 3.20 1.48 -21.83
N ALA A 192 4.40 1.72 -21.34
CA ALA A 192 4.63 2.71 -20.28
C ALA A 192 4.28 4.13 -20.76
N GLU A 193 4.59 4.44 -22.04
CA GLU A 193 4.34 5.76 -22.62
C GLU A 193 2.83 6.05 -22.75
N GLY A 194 2.03 5.07 -23.18
CA GLY A 194 0.58 5.24 -23.29
C GLY A 194 -0.07 5.49 -21.93
N TYR A 195 0.35 4.78 -20.90
CA TYR A 195 -0.12 5.02 -19.55
C TYR A 195 0.38 6.37 -18.99
N ALA A 196 1.63 6.76 -19.26
CA ALA A 196 2.15 8.06 -18.86
C ALA A 196 1.28 9.20 -19.42
N LEU A 197 0.93 9.15 -20.70
CA LEU A 197 0.04 10.15 -21.32
C LEU A 197 -1.32 10.26 -20.64
N LEU A 198 -1.95 9.13 -20.32
CA LEU A 198 -3.24 9.12 -19.61
C LEU A 198 -3.14 9.72 -18.20
N ILE A 199 -2.08 9.38 -17.48
CA ILE A 199 -1.83 9.85 -16.11
C ILE A 199 -1.55 11.34 -16.11
N ASP A 200 -0.65 11.80 -17.00
CA ASP A 200 -0.28 13.20 -17.12
C ASP A 200 -1.50 14.05 -17.46
N HIS A 201 -2.28 13.60 -18.45
CA HIS A 201 -3.53 14.29 -18.82
C HIS A 201 -4.52 14.36 -17.66
N GLY A 202 -4.68 13.27 -16.88
CA GLY A 202 -5.56 13.25 -15.70
C GLY A 202 -5.12 14.26 -14.63
N ILE A 203 -3.82 14.32 -14.33
CA ILE A 203 -3.27 15.24 -13.34
C ILE A 203 -3.39 16.70 -13.82
N GLU A 204 -3.06 16.95 -15.08
CA GLU A 204 -3.17 18.31 -15.66
C GLU A 204 -4.61 18.80 -15.71
N THR A 205 -5.54 17.92 -16.05
CA THR A 205 -6.98 18.23 -16.03
C THR A 205 -7.44 18.60 -14.63
N ALA A 206 -7.05 17.81 -13.61
CA ALA A 206 -7.40 18.10 -12.22
C ALA A 206 -6.81 19.44 -11.73
N ARG A 207 -5.64 19.83 -12.22
CA ARG A 207 -5.01 21.12 -11.88
C ARG A 207 -5.67 22.34 -12.55
N ALA A 208 -6.36 22.10 -13.66
CA ALA A 208 -7.04 23.17 -14.41
C ALA A 208 -8.40 23.54 -13.82
N PHE A 209 -8.95 22.73 -12.91
CA PHE A 209 -10.17 23.01 -12.15
C PHE A 209 -9.85 23.77 -10.86
#